data_aff75e1f452e4da3f8037fe7836755d1
#
_entry.id   aff75e1f452e4da3f8037fe7836755d1
#
_cell.length_a   1.000
_cell.length_b   1.000
_cell.length_c   1.000
_cell.angle_alpha   90.00
_cell.angle_beta   90.00
_cell.angle_gamma   90.00
#
_symmetry.space_group_name_H-M   'P 1'
#
loop_
_entity.id
_entity.type
_entity.pdbx_description
1 polymer ?
#
loop_
_entity_poly.entity_id
_entity_poly.type
_entity_poly.pdbx_seq_one_letter_code
_entity_poly.pdbx_strand_id
1 'polypeptide(L)'
;AAVACAQSDIKRVLAFSTISQIAFMMVALGVCLPGHHGAALDNHAQLGYMASMFHLFTHAMFKACLFLGAGCIIHAVHSNEMSTMGGLRKYMPITHITFLISCLAIAGIPFFSGFSSKDEIISACFAYSPLCGWWMTGVAAMTAFYMFRLYYGIFWGTENKELHAHHTPHEASAAMTFPLVFLSIITVGVGVVTTLGGFLHWDWASFGSFVSAAGTAYTIHFDPQVAATSTVIAILSIALATYIYKGEKQPIADKMYATFPRLH
;
A
#
# COMPACT_ATOMS: atom_id res chain seq x y z
N ALA A 1 -8.20 -6.32 -5.37
CA ALA A 1 -8.09 -6.42 -3.89
C ALA A 1 -8.59 -7.78 -3.37
N ALA A 2 -9.83 -8.18 -3.66
CA ALA A 2 -10.42 -9.41 -3.12
C ALA A 2 -9.58 -10.68 -3.39
N VAL A 3 -9.08 -10.87 -4.62
CA VAL A 3 -8.20 -12.01 -4.95
C VAL A 3 -6.91 -11.99 -4.15
N ALA A 4 -6.32 -10.82 -3.88
CA ALA A 4 -5.12 -10.70 -3.07
C ALA A 4 -5.34 -11.14 -1.61
N CYS A 5 -6.57 -11.03 -1.07
CA CYS A 5 -6.91 -11.49 0.27
C CYS A 5 -6.85 -13.03 0.41
N ALA A 6 -6.99 -13.77 -0.70
CA ALA A 6 -7.08 -15.22 -0.69
C ALA A 6 -5.78 -15.94 -1.13
N GLN A 7 -4.82 -15.22 -1.75
CA GLN A 7 -3.59 -15.83 -2.24
C GLN A 7 -2.62 -16.21 -1.13
N SER A 8 -1.93 -17.35 -1.28
CA SER A 8 -0.87 -17.85 -0.39
C SER A 8 0.55 -17.57 -0.90
N ASP A 9 0.73 -17.31 -2.18
CA ASP A 9 2.00 -16.99 -2.81
C ASP A 9 2.31 -15.48 -2.68
N ILE A 10 3.48 -15.14 -2.10
CA ILE A 10 3.94 -13.76 -1.88
C ILE A 10 3.96 -12.92 -3.18
N LYS A 11 4.45 -13.50 -4.28
CA LYS A 11 4.52 -12.80 -5.58
C LYS A 11 3.12 -12.55 -6.14
N ARG A 12 2.22 -13.53 -6.01
CA ARG A 12 0.83 -13.38 -6.47
C ARG A 12 0.07 -12.33 -5.66
N VAL A 13 0.22 -12.30 -4.33
CA VAL A 13 -0.36 -11.24 -3.49
C VAL A 13 0.11 -9.88 -3.97
N LEU A 14 1.42 -9.69 -4.18
CA LEU A 14 1.99 -8.42 -4.64
C LEU A 14 1.55 -8.08 -6.06
N ALA A 15 1.42 -9.04 -6.97
CA ALA A 15 0.94 -8.83 -8.34
C ALA A 15 -0.53 -8.37 -8.36
N PHE A 16 -1.42 -9.06 -7.64
CA PHE A 16 -2.83 -8.65 -7.53
C PHE A 16 -2.98 -7.32 -6.79
N SER A 17 -2.09 -7.03 -5.85
CA SER A 17 -1.99 -5.72 -5.23
C SER A 17 -1.61 -4.64 -6.24
N THR A 18 -0.69 -4.91 -7.17
CA THR A 18 -0.33 -3.98 -8.25
C THR A 18 -1.53 -3.70 -9.16
N ILE A 19 -2.24 -4.74 -9.60
CA ILE A 19 -3.46 -4.60 -10.42
C ILE A 19 -4.49 -3.74 -9.68
N SER A 20 -4.67 -3.96 -8.37
CA SER A 20 -5.60 -3.18 -7.54
C SER A 20 -5.20 -1.71 -7.47
N GLN A 21 -3.91 -1.38 -7.32
CA GLN A 21 -3.46 0.01 -7.25
C GLN A 21 -3.51 0.71 -8.62
N ILE A 22 -3.22 0.00 -9.71
CA ILE A 22 -3.42 0.53 -11.07
C ILE A 22 -4.91 0.82 -11.31
N ALA A 23 -5.81 -0.07 -10.87
CA ALA A 23 -7.25 0.18 -10.93
C ALA A 23 -7.65 1.43 -10.12
N PHE A 24 -7.01 1.69 -8.97
CA PHE A 24 -7.19 2.91 -8.21
C PHE A 24 -6.86 4.16 -9.04
N MET A 25 -5.73 4.15 -9.74
CA MET A 25 -5.31 5.24 -10.63
C MET A 25 -6.27 5.41 -11.82
N MET A 26 -6.70 4.29 -12.41
CA MET A 26 -7.66 4.33 -13.52
C MET A 26 -9.01 4.91 -13.12
N VAL A 27 -9.51 4.61 -11.91
CA VAL A 27 -10.73 5.25 -11.39
C VAL A 27 -10.53 6.74 -11.22
N ALA A 28 -9.38 7.18 -10.66
CA ALA A 28 -9.07 8.61 -10.54
C ALA A 28 -9.07 9.32 -11.90
N LEU A 29 -8.49 8.70 -12.93
CA LEU A 29 -8.57 9.22 -14.30
C LEU A 29 -10.00 9.20 -14.86
N GLY A 30 -10.78 8.17 -14.54
CA GLY A 30 -12.17 8.04 -15.00
C GLY A 30 -13.11 9.10 -14.44
N VAL A 31 -12.85 9.59 -13.21
CA VAL A 31 -13.63 10.68 -12.60
C VAL A 31 -13.19 12.07 -13.07
N CYS A 32 -12.13 12.16 -13.89
CA CYS A 32 -11.66 13.38 -14.53
C CYS A 32 -12.47 13.78 -15.79
N LEU A 33 -13.61 13.19 -16.06
CA LEU A 33 -14.37 13.51 -17.27
C LEU A 33 -14.69 15.00 -17.30
N PRO A 34 -14.39 15.71 -18.43
CA PRO A 34 -14.78 17.09 -18.58
C PRO A 34 -16.30 17.19 -18.45
N GLY A 35 -16.74 18.10 -17.60
CA GLY A 35 -18.16 18.37 -17.44
C GLY A 35 -18.81 18.62 -18.79
N HIS A 36 -20.10 18.28 -18.92
CA HIS A 36 -20.92 18.34 -20.15
C HIS A 36 -20.98 19.70 -20.86
N HIS A 37 -20.19 20.69 -20.47
CA HIS A 37 -20.35 22.08 -20.90
C HIS A 37 -19.14 22.75 -21.54
N GLY A 38 -18.18 22.01 -22.12
CA GLY A 38 -17.15 22.64 -22.97
C GLY A 38 -16.27 23.73 -22.31
N ALA A 39 -16.40 23.91 -20.99
CA ALA A 39 -15.57 24.80 -20.22
C ALA A 39 -14.16 24.19 -20.00
N ALA A 40 -13.16 25.06 -19.87
CA ALA A 40 -11.81 24.68 -19.47
C ALA A 40 -11.86 23.64 -18.35
N LEU A 41 -10.97 22.63 -18.40
CA LEU A 41 -10.87 21.52 -17.45
C LEU A 41 -11.22 21.99 -16.03
N ASP A 42 -12.36 21.53 -15.55
CA ASP A 42 -12.88 21.91 -14.24
C ASP A 42 -11.84 21.51 -13.16
N ASN A 43 -11.74 22.24 -12.07
CA ASN A 43 -10.77 21.95 -11.00
C ASN A 43 -10.83 20.48 -10.53
N HIS A 44 -12.01 19.83 -10.60
CA HIS A 44 -12.20 18.42 -10.28
C HIS A 44 -11.56 17.47 -11.30
N ALA A 45 -11.57 17.80 -12.58
CA ALA A 45 -10.91 17.00 -13.61
C ALA A 45 -9.39 17.01 -13.43
N GLN A 46 -8.82 18.17 -13.05
CA GLN A 46 -7.39 18.29 -12.74
C GLN A 46 -7.00 17.51 -11.49
N LEU A 47 -7.86 17.46 -10.46
CA LEU A 47 -7.63 16.71 -9.24
C LEU A 47 -7.41 15.22 -9.51
N GLY A 48 -8.32 14.58 -10.24
CA GLY A 48 -8.20 13.14 -10.49
C GLY A 48 -6.98 12.77 -11.33
N TYR A 49 -6.62 13.59 -12.35
CA TYR A 49 -5.39 13.39 -13.13
C TYR A 49 -4.15 13.54 -12.24
N MET A 50 -4.04 14.62 -11.50
CA MET A 50 -2.92 14.90 -10.60
C MET A 50 -2.79 13.78 -9.54
N ALA A 51 -3.91 13.41 -8.91
CA ALA A 51 -3.94 12.35 -7.89
C ALA A 51 -3.49 10.99 -8.46
N SER A 52 -3.92 10.65 -9.68
CA SER A 52 -3.49 9.43 -10.38
C SER A 52 -1.99 9.43 -10.63
N MET A 53 -1.43 10.51 -11.18
CA MET A 53 0.00 10.64 -11.48
C MET A 53 0.84 10.68 -10.20
N PHE A 54 0.36 11.34 -9.16
CA PHE A 54 1.03 11.36 -7.87
C PHE A 54 1.04 9.96 -7.23
N HIS A 55 -0.08 9.25 -7.30
CA HIS A 55 -0.12 7.87 -6.80
C HIS A 55 0.75 6.92 -7.64
N LEU A 56 0.87 7.13 -8.95
CA LEU A 56 1.80 6.37 -9.79
C LEU A 56 3.24 6.52 -9.31
N PHE A 57 3.67 7.74 -9.02
CA PHE A 57 5.02 8.02 -8.51
C PHE A 57 5.26 7.34 -7.15
N THR A 58 4.38 7.58 -6.18
CA THR A 58 4.53 7.00 -4.83
C THR A 58 4.43 5.48 -4.86
N HIS A 59 3.51 4.93 -5.68
CA HIS A 59 3.33 3.50 -5.89
C HIS A 59 4.59 2.84 -6.44
N ALA A 60 5.27 3.45 -7.40
CA ALA A 60 6.51 2.92 -7.94
C ALA A 60 7.57 2.71 -6.85
N MET A 61 7.71 3.67 -5.90
CA MET A 61 8.70 3.59 -4.82
C MET A 61 8.41 2.47 -3.83
N PHE A 62 7.25 2.47 -3.19
CA PHE A 62 6.94 1.44 -2.19
C PHE A 62 6.70 0.07 -2.81
N LYS A 63 6.26 0.00 -4.07
CA LYS A 63 6.02 -1.27 -4.74
C LYS A 63 7.31 -1.96 -5.18
N ALA A 64 8.27 -1.19 -5.70
CA ALA A 64 9.60 -1.70 -5.98
C ALA A 64 10.24 -2.24 -4.69
N CYS A 65 10.13 -1.50 -3.57
CA CYS A 65 10.63 -1.96 -2.27
C CYS A 65 9.97 -3.28 -1.83
N LEU A 66 8.65 -3.43 -1.98
CA LEU A 66 7.94 -4.67 -1.64
C LEU A 66 8.39 -5.86 -2.49
N PHE A 67 8.55 -5.67 -3.81
CA PHE A 67 8.98 -6.76 -4.70
C PHE A 67 10.44 -7.14 -4.47
N LEU A 68 11.33 -6.18 -4.27
CA LEU A 68 12.73 -6.46 -3.92
C LEU A 68 12.82 -7.16 -2.55
N GLY A 69 12.04 -6.68 -1.55
CA GLY A 69 11.94 -7.34 -0.26
C GLY A 69 11.41 -8.77 -0.35
N ALA A 70 10.39 -9.00 -1.18
CA ALA A 70 9.91 -10.35 -1.46
C ALA A 70 11.01 -11.22 -2.12
N GLY A 71 11.82 -10.65 -3.01
CA GLY A 71 12.98 -11.30 -3.59
C GLY A 71 14.00 -11.74 -2.52
N CYS A 72 14.32 -10.86 -1.56
CA CYS A 72 15.19 -11.18 -0.42
C CYS A 72 14.63 -12.33 0.42
N ILE A 73 13.33 -12.30 0.73
CA ILE A 73 12.65 -13.33 1.53
C ILE A 73 12.68 -14.66 0.80
N ILE A 74 12.33 -14.69 -0.48
CA ILE A 74 12.31 -15.91 -1.29
C ILE A 74 13.72 -16.50 -1.41
N HIS A 75 14.74 -15.65 -1.55
CA HIS A 75 16.12 -16.09 -1.57
C HIS A 75 16.57 -16.76 -0.25
N ALA A 76 16.07 -16.24 0.88
CA ALA A 76 16.38 -16.79 2.20
C ALA A 76 15.60 -18.06 2.54
N VAL A 77 14.38 -18.22 2.02
CA VAL A 77 13.46 -19.33 2.36
C VAL A 77 13.40 -20.39 1.26
N HIS A 78 13.83 -20.06 0.04
CA HIS A 78 13.73 -20.89 -1.17
C HIS A 78 12.31 -21.33 -1.52
N SER A 79 11.31 -20.57 -1.09
CA SER A 79 9.88 -20.80 -1.39
C SER A 79 9.13 -19.50 -1.59
N ASN A 80 8.07 -19.53 -2.41
CA ASN A 80 7.15 -18.41 -2.61
C ASN A 80 5.94 -18.49 -1.65
N GLU A 81 5.70 -19.66 -1.04
CA GLU A 81 4.52 -19.91 -0.24
C GLU A 81 4.65 -19.34 1.17
N MET A 82 3.63 -18.55 1.58
CA MET A 82 3.60 -17.95 2.92
C MET A 82 3.56 -18.98 4.04
N SER A 83 3.00 -20.17 3.78
CA SER A 83 2.94 -21.27 4.75
C SER A 83 4.31 -21.82 5.14
N THR A 84 5.32 -21.65 4.28
CA THR A 84 6.72 -22.05 4.57
C THR A 84 7.52 -20.97 5.28
N MET A 85 6.95 -19.77 5.41
CA MET A 85 7.54 -18.59 6.06
C MET A 85 7.05 -18.51 7.51
N GLY A 86 7.52 -17.54 8.25
CA GLY A 86 7.12 -17.25 9.62
C GLY A 86 8.32 -16.91 10.50
N GLY A 87 8.14 -15.98 11.44
CA GLY A 87 9.18 -15.58 12.38
C GLY A 87 10.42 -14.90 11.80
N LEU A 88 10.43 -14.55 10.49
CA LEU A 88 11.62 -14.06 9.78
C LEU A 88 12.16 -12.72 10.29
N ARG A 89 11.40 -11.97 11.07
CA ARG A 89 11.82 -10.66 11.62
C ARG A 89 13.14 -10.68 12.38
N LYS A 90 13.50 -11.81 13.01
CA LYS A 90 14.72 -11.96 13.79
C LYS A 90 15.95 -12.16 12.91
N TYR A 91 15.75 -12.79 11.77
CA TYR A 91 16.81 -13.21 10.84
C TYR A 91 17.07 -12.17 9.74
N MET A 92 16.03 -11.38 9.39
CA MET A 92 16.08 -10.40 8.30
C MET A 92 15.58 -9.02 8.78
N PRO A 93 16.28 -8.36 9.73
CA PRO A 93 15.79 -7.11 10.34
C PRO A 93 15.70 -5.94 9.35
N ILE A 94 16.62 -5.81 8.40
CA ILE A 94 16.60 -4.72 7.40
C ILE A 94 15.44 -4.94 6.44
N THR A 95 15.32 -6.15 5.87
CA THR A 95 14.21 -6.51 4.99
C THR A 95 12.87 -6.36 5.71
N HIS A 96 12.78 -6.76 6.99
CA HIS A 96 11.59 -6.61 7.80
C HIS A 96 11.13 -5.15 7.94
N ILE A 97 12.04 -4.24 8.32
CA ILE A 97 11.71 -2.83 8.55
C ILE A 97 11.32 -2.14 7.24
N THR A 98 12.08 -2.36 6.16
CA THR A 98 11.81 -1.76 4.85
C THR A 98 10.50 -2.27 4.23
N PHE A 99 10.19 -3.55 4.42
CA PHE A 99 8.92 -4.14 4.02
C PHE A 99 7.75 -3.55 4.82
N LEU A 100 7.90 -3.38 6.14
CA LEU A 100 6.88 -2.75 7.00
C LEU A 100 6.60 -1.30 6.57
N ILE A 101 7.65 -0.50 6.32
CA ILE A 101 7.52 0.87 5.82
C ILE A 101 6.67 0.90 4.54
N SER A 102 6.96 -0.01 3.61
CA SER A 102 6.21 -0.10 2.35
C SER A 102 4.77 -0.61 2.55
N CYS A 103 4.54 -1.50 3.52
CA CYS A 103 3.18 -1.92 3.90
C CYS A 103 2.37 -0.77 4.51
N LEU A 104 2.98 0.07 5.35
CA LEU A 104 2.34 1.27 5.91
C LEU A 104 2.03 2.29 4.82
N ALA A 105 2.96 2.47 3.87
CA ALA A 105 2.75 3.36 2.73
C ALA A 105 1.57 2.91 1.87
N ILE A 106 1.54 1.66 1.44
CA ILE A 106 0.45 1.15 0.58
C ILE A 106 -0.89 1.07 1.34
N ALA A 107 -0.87 0.92 2.67
CA ALA A 107 -2.08 0.98 3.49
C ALA A 107 -2.66 2.40 3.59
N GLY A 108 -1.87 3.43 3.31
CA GLY A 108 -2.28 4.83 3.40
C GLY A 108 -2.25 5.35 4.84
N ILE A 109 -1.21 5.01 5.59
CA ILE A 109 -0.99 5.56 6.93
C ILE A 109 -0.31 6.93 6.83
N PRO A 110 -0.74 7.94 7.64
CA PRO A 110 -0.14 9.26 7.66
C PRO A 110 1.39 9.24 7.78
N PHE A 111 2.05 10.21 7.19
CA PHE A 111 3.52 10.36 7.10
C PHE A 111 4.23 9.36 6.17
N PHE A 112 3.50 8.48 5.49
CA PHE A 112 4.02 7.64 4.42
C PHE A 112 3.47 8.10 3.06
N SER A 113 4.26 7.95 2.00
CA SER A 113 3.97 8.52 0.67
C SER A 113 2.63 8.11 0.07
N GLY A 114 2.12 6.93 0.42
CA GLY A 114 0.83 6.44 -0.05
C GLY A 114 -0.38 7.09 0.61
N PHE A 115 -0.22 7.76 1.75
CA PHE A 115 -1.31 8.45 2.42
C PHE A 115 -1.85 9.59 1.57
N SER A 116 -1.03 10.62 1.33
CA SER A 116 -1.44 11.81 0.59
C SER A 116 -1.96 11.47 -0.82
N SER A 117 -1.26 10.55 -1.52
CA SER A 117 -1.65 10.18 -2.89
C SER A 117 -2.96 9.40 -2.97
N LYS A 118 -3.27 8.55 -1.97
CA LYS A 118 -4.57 7.85 -1.90
C LYS A 118 -5.70 8.76 -1.48
N ASP A 119 -5.43 9.62 -0.52
CA ASP A 119 -6.41 10.57 -0.01
C ASP A 119 -6.93 11.48 -1.13
N GLU A 120 -6.04 11.99 -1.98
CA GLU A 120 -6.39 12.76 -3.17
C GLU A 120 -7.28 11.97 -4.15
N ILE A 121 -6.99 10.68 -4.38
CA ILE A 121 -7.84 9.83 -5.23
C ILE A 121 -9.22 9.64 -4.61
N ILE A 122 -9.30 9.37 -3.31
CA ILE A 122 -10.57 9.17 -2.61
C ILE A 122 -11.36 10.47 -2.61
N SER A 123 -10.71 11.62 -2.39
CA SER A 123 -11.33 12.95 -2.46
C SER A 123 -11.91 13.24 -3.86
N ALA A 124 -11.15 12.93 -4.92
CA ALA A 124 -11.66 13.06 -6.29
C ALA A 124 -12.88 12.15 -6.54
N CYS A 125 -12.88 10.94 -5.99
CA CYS A 125 -14.01 10.02 -6.10
C CYS A 125 -15.24 10.50 -5.32
N PHE A 126 -15.08 11.10 -4.13
CA PHE A 126 -16.17 11.71 -3.37
C PHE A 126 -16.73 12.95 -4.07
N ALA A 127 -15.87 13.76 -4.68
CA ALA A 127 -16.30 14.91 -5.46
C ALA A 127 -17.15 14.51 -6.67
N TYR A 128 -16.85 13.38 -7.30
CA TYR A 128 -17.64 12.82 -8.40
C TYR A 128 -18.95 12.20 -7.92
N SER A 129 -18.91 11.33 -6.89
CA SER A 129 -20.10 10.68 -6.33
C SER A 129 -19.77 10.06 -4.97
N PRO A 130 -20.63 10.23 -3.95
CA PRO A 130 -20.47 9.57 -2.65
C PRO A 130 -20.34 8.05 -2.74
N LEU A 131 -21.07 7.42 -3.67
CA LEU A 131 -21.01 5.97 -3.88
C LEU A 131 -19.60 5.55 -4.36
N CYS A 132 -19.03 6.30 -5.30
CA CYS A 132 -17.66 6.06 -5.80
C CYS A 132 -16.65 6.23 -4.68
N GLY A 133 -16.74 7.29 -3.88
CA GLY A 133 -15.87 7.55 -2.74
C GLY A 133 -15.88 6.41 -1.71
N TRP A 134 -17.07 5.97 -1.29
CA TRP A 134 -17.21 4.85 -0.35
C TRP A 134 -16.71 3.52 -0.92
N TRP A 135 -16.94 3.26 -2.22
CA TRP A 135 -16.43 2.08 -2.87
C TRP A 135 -14.90 2.04 -2.85
N MET A 136 -14.26 3.16 -3.19
CA MET A 136 -12.81 3.29 -3.19
C MET A 136 -12.21 3.21 -1.78
N THR A 137 -12.89 3.77 -0.78
CA THR A 137 -12.53 3.62 0.64
C THR A 137 -12.58 2.15 1.07
N GLY A 138 -13.59 1.40 0.64
CA GLY A 138 -13.69 -0.04 0.87
C GLY A 138 -12.54 -0.83 0.23
N VAL A 139 -12.14 -0.47 -0.99
CA VAL A 139 -10.97 -1.08 -1.66
C VAL A 139 -9.67 -0.73 -0.92
N ALA A 140 -9.54 0.49 -0.38
CA ALA A 140 -8.40 0.90 0.45
C ALA A 140 -8.32 0.07 1.74
N ALA A 141 -9.47 -0.17 2.40
CA ALA A 141 -9.57 -1.04 3.57
C ALA A 141 -9.09 -2.47 3.29
N MET A 142 -9.56 -3.07 2.19
CA MET A 142 -9.09 -4.39 1.75
C MET A 142 -7.59 -4.38 1.46
N THR A 143 -7.06 -3.29 0.91
CA THR A 143 -5.62 -3.16 0.65
C THR A 143 -4.81 -3.20 1.93
N ALA A 144 -5.20 -2.44 2.94
CA ALA A 144 -4.56 -2.46 4.25
C ALA A 144 -4.62 -3.85 4.88
N PHE A 145 -5.78 -4.51 4.81
CA PHE A 145 -5.99 -5.84 5.36
C PHE A 145 -5.07 -6.89 4.74
N TYR A 146 -5.06 -7.06 3.39
CA TYR A 146 -4.27 -8.13 2.79
C TYR A 146 -2.77 -7.86 2.86
N MET A 147 -2.33 -6.60 2.85
CA MET A 147 -0.91 -6.28 3.01
C MET A 147 -0.40 -6.63 4.42
N PHE A 148 -1.21 -6.38 5.45
CA PHE A 148 -0.82 -6.76 6.81
C PHE A 148 -1.02 -8.26 7.08
N ARG A 149 -1.98 -8.93 6.42
CA ARG A 149 -2.02 -10.38 6.38
C ARG A 149 -0.72 -10.96 5.82
N LEU A 150 -0.25 -10.45 4.68
CA LEU A 150 1.04 -10.83 4.07
C LEU A 150 2.20 -10.57 5.02
N TYR A 151 2.27 -9.38 5.60
CA TYR A 151 3.34 -8.97 6.52
C TYR A 151 3.40 -9.88 7.76
N TYR A 152 2.27 -10.18 8.39
CA TYR A 152 2.23 -11.06 9.55
C TYR A 152 2.55 -12.51 9.20
N GLY A 153 2.09 -13.00 8.07
CA GLY A 153 2.40 -14.36 7.61
C GLY A 153 3.89 -14.61 7.36
N ILE A 154 4.63 -13.57 6.99
CA ILE A 154 6.07 -13.67 6.70
C ILE A 154 6.91 -13.44 7.95
N PHE A 155 6.68 -12.36 8.65
CA PHE A 155 7.60 -11.86 9.69
C PHE A 155 7.20 -12.28 11.12
N TRP A 156 5.96 -12.69 11.30
CA TRP A 156 5.40 -13.13 12.59
C TRP A 156 4.94 -14.58 12.47
N GLY A 157 4.16 -15.07 13.42
CA GLY A 157 3.70 -16.46 13.45
C GLY A 157 4.76 -17.44 13.95
N THR A 158 4.52 -18.72 13.74
CA THR A 158 5.42 -19.82 14.14
C THR A 158 6.59 -19.94 13.17
N GLU A 159 7.79 -20.05 13.73
CA GLU A 159 8.99 -20.38 12.95
C GLU A 159 8.85 -21.78 12.31
N ASN A 160 9.17 -21.88 11.03
CA ASN A 160 9.18 -23.18 10.35
C ASN A 160 10.42 -23.97 10.77
N LYS A 161 10.24 -24.96 11.64
CA LYS A 161 11.32 -25.79 12.19
C LYS A 161 12.03 -26.63 11.13
N GLU A 162 11.32 -27.03 10.06
CA GLU A 162 11.91 -27.81 8.96
C GLU A 162 12.88 -26.92 8.14
N LEU A 163 12.52 -25.66 7.91
CA LEU A 163 13.39 -24.70 7.25
C LEU A 163 14.70 -24.52 8.04
N HIS A 164 14.59 -24.35 9.36
CA HIS A 164 15.75 -24.16 10.24
C HIS A 164 16.65 -25.39 10.37
N ALA A 165 16.11 -26.60 10.17
CA ALA A 165 16.89 -27.84 10.20
C ALA A 165 17.82 -27.98 8.98
N HIS A 166 17.43 -27.43 7.84
CA HIS A 166 18.18 -27.54 6.58
C HIS A 166 18.95 -26.28 6.21
N HIS A 167 18.40 -25.10 6.53
CA HIS A 167 19.02 -23.82 6.20
C HIS A 167 18.53 -22.73 7.17
N THR A 168 19.46 -22.07 7.87
CA THR A 168 19.08 -20.91 8.69
C THR A 168 18.89 -19.68 7.80
N PRO A 169 17.68 -19.05 7.75
CA PRO A 169 17.48 -17.83 7.02
C PRO A 169 18.46 -16.75 7.49
N HIS A 170 18.98 -15.96 6.59
CA HIS A 170 19.89 -14.86 6.88
C HIS A 170 19.48 -13.61 6.08
N GLU A 171 19.94 -12.45 6.52
CA GLU A 171 19.69 -11.19 5.81
C GLU A 171 20.33 -11.25 4.42
N ALA A 172 19.68 -10.58 3.46
CA ALA A 172 20.19 -10.49 2.11
C ALA A 172 21.49 -9.67 2.05
N SER A 173 22.28 -9.88 0.99
CA SER A 173 23.53 -9.16 0.77
C SER A 173 23.32 -7.64 0.74
N ALA A 174 24.39 -6.87 1.02
CA ALA A 174 24.36 -5.41 0.98
C ALA A 174 23.88 -4.86 -0.38
N ALA A 175 24.19 -5.55 -1.48
CA ALA A 175 23.75 -5.18 -2.83
C ALA A 175 22.22 -5.26 -2.98
N MET A 176 21.54 -6.11 -2.23
CA MET A 176 20.07 -6.24 -2.22
C MET A 176 19.43 -5.34 -1.17
N THR A 177 20.05 -5.17 0.00
CA THR A 177 19.46 -4.35 1.09
C THR A 177 19.63 -2.85 0.85
N PHE A 178 20.69 -2.41 0.16
CA PHE A 178 20.88 -0.98 -0.15
C PHE A 178 19.70 -0.37 -0.92
N PRO A 179 19.20 -0.96 -2.05
CA PRO A 179 18.02 -0.45 -2.73
C PRO A 179 16.77 -0.41 -1.84
N LEU A 180 16.59 -1.41 -0.95
CA LEU A 180 15.46 -1.44 -0.02
C LEU A 180 15.47 -0.25 0.93
N VAL A 181 16.64 0.02 1.54
CA VAL A 181 16.82 1.15 2.47
C VAL A 181 16.62 2.47 1.73
N PHE A 182 17.22 2.62 0.54
CA PHE A 182 17.09 3.82 -0.29
C PHE A 182 15.62 4.13 -0.64
N LEU A 183 14.88 3.13 -1.15
CA LEU A 183 13.46 3.28 -1.50
C LEU A 183 12.60 3.57 -0.26
N SER A 184 12.93 2.97 0.88
CA SER A 184 12.22 3.23 2.13
C SER A 184 12.42 4.65 2.64
N ILE A 185 13.64 5.19 2.53
CA ILE A 185 13.94 6.58 2.88
C ILE A 185 13.14 7.54 1.99
N ILE A 186 13.10 7.29 0.68
CA ILE A 186 12.29 8.10 -0.25
C ILE A 186 10.80 7.99 0.11
N THR A 187 10.30 6.78 0.39
CA THR A 187 8.90 6.53 0.74
C THR A 187 8.47 7.32 1.99
N VAL A 188 9.32 7.33 3.03
CA VAL A 188 9.07 8.12 4.25
C VAL A 188 9.26 9.62 3.96
N GLY A 189 10.35 10.00 3.30
CA GLY A 189 10.67 11.40 3.01
C GLY A 189 9.56 12.11 2.21
N VAL A 190 9.11 11.49 1.13
CA VAL A 190 7.97 12.00 0.34
C VAL A 190 6.70 12.05 1.20
N GLY A 191 6.44 11.03 2.00
CA GLY A 191 5.26 10.99 2.85
C GLY A 191 5.25 12.09 3.92
N VAL A 192 6.37 12.33 4.57
CA VAL A 192 6.51 13.42 5.57
C VAL A 192 6.34 14.78 4.90
N VAL A 193 7.05 15.04 3.79
CA VAL A 193 7.00 16.32 3.08
C VAL A 193 5.59 16.61 2.57
N THR A 194 4.92 15.64 1.95
CA THR A 194 3.57 15.85 1.40
C THR A 194 2.51 15.96 2.48
N THR A 195 2.61 15.17 3.55
CA THR A 195 1.67 15.26 4.67
C THR A 195 1.81 16.58 5.41
N LEU A 196 3.04 16.99 5.78
CA LEU A 196 3.28 18.28 6.42
C LEU A 196 2.97 19.45 5.47
N GLY A 197 3.31 19.33 4.20
CA GLY A 197 3.01 20.33 3.18
C GLY A 197 1.51 20.59 3.05
N GLY A 198 0.69 19.53 3.06
CA GLY A 198 -0.77 19.63 3.07
C GLY A 198 -1.31 20.33 4.31
N PHE A 199 -0.81 19.99 5.49
CA PHE A 199 -1.20 20.62 6.76
C PHE A 199 -0.75 22.08 6.90
N LEU A 200 0.46 22.41 6.40
CA LEU A 200 1.07 23.74 6.53
C LEU A 200 0.83 24.64 5.32
N HIS A 201 0.04 24.17 4.35
CA HIS A 201 -0.24 24.88 3.09
C HIS A 201 1.04 25.33 2.35
N TRP A 202 2.03 24.45 2.23
CA TRP A 202 3.28 24.73 1.55
C TRP A 202 3.12 24.56 0.03
N ASP A 203 3.00 25.66 -0.70
CA ASP A 203 2.78 25.65 -2.16
C ASP A 203 3.93 25.00 -2.95
N TRP A 204 5.17 25.07 -2.45
CA TRP A 204 6.33 24.47 -3.11
C TRP A 204 6.38 22.94 -3.04
N ALA A 205 5.66 22.34 -2.12
CA ALA A 205 5.54 20.88 -2.00
C ALA A 205 4.47 20.29 -2.94
N SER A 206 3.86 21.09 -3.80
CA SER A 206 2.78 20.66 -4.68
C SER A 206 3.31 19.86 -5.87
N PHE A 207 3.07 18.56 -5.88
CA PHE A 207 3.29 17.71 -7.04
C PHE A 207 2.42 18.13 -8.24
N GLY A 208 1.25 18.70 -7.96
CA GLY A 208 0.31 19.17 -8.97
C GLY A 208 0.90 20.27 -9.88
N SER A 209 1.70 21.19 -9.34
CA SER A 209 2.34 22.23 -10.12
C SER A 209 3.40 21.68 -11.08
N PHE A 210 4.07 20.60 -10.71
CA PHE A 210 5.05 19.91 -11.55
C PHE A 210 4.42 19.15 -12.71
N VAL A 211 3.23 18.54 -12.48
CA VAL A 211 2.57 17.67 -13.46
C VAL A 211 1.61 18.47 -14.37
N SER A 212 1.22 19.68 -13.97
CA SER A 212 0.30 20.50 -14.73
C SER A 212 0.93 21.05 -16.02
N ALA A 213 0.42 20.60 -17.18
CA ALA A 213 0.87 21.07 -18.49
C ALA A 213 0.49 22.54 -18.76
N ALA A 214 -0.47 23.11 -18.05
CA ALA A 214 -1.02 24.46 -18.27
C ALA A 214 -0.38 25.54 -17.39
N GLY A 215 0.60 25.21 -16.56
CA GLY A 215 1.22 26.16 -15.62
C GLY A 215 0.29 26.65 -14.51
N THR A 216 -0.95 26.15 -14.46
CA THR A 216 -1.89 26.43 -13.36
C THR A 216 -1.51 25.51 -12.20
N ALA A 217 -0.95 26.07 -11.14
CA ALA A 217 -0.61 25.34 -9.94
C ALA A 217 -1.86 24.73 -9.33
N TYR A 218 -2.01 23.40 -9.46
CA TYR A 218 -2.97 22.68 -8.64
C TYR A 218 -2.35 22.48 -7.27
N THR A 219 -2.91 23.13 -6.26
CA THR A 219 -2.53 22.90 -4.86
C THR A 219 -3.26 21.67 -4.33
N ILE A 220 -2.54 20.80 -3.62
CA ILE A 220 -3.15 19.68 -2.90
C ILE A 220 -4.11 20.25 -1.87
N HIS A 221 -5.40 20.05 -2.09
CA HIS A 221 -6.45 20.41 -1.11
C HIS A 221 -6.68 19.23 -0.19
N PHE A 222 -6.02 19.27 0.97
CA PHE A 222 -6.22 18.29 2.00
C PHE A 222 -7.65 18.42 2.58
N ASP A 223 -8.49 17.40 2.34
CA ASP A 223 -9.80 17.28 2.98
C ASP A 223 -9.66 16.55 4.32
N PRO A 224 -9.76 17.25 5.48
CA PRO A 224 -9.58 16.62 6.79
C PRO A 224 -10.59 15.51 7.08
N GLN A 225 -11.79 15.57 6.50
CA GLN A 225 -12.84 14.57 6.73
C GLN A 225 -12.51 13.27 5.98
N VAL A 226 -12.10 13.38 4.72
CA VAL A 226 -11.69 12.22 3.90
C VAL A 226 -10.44 11.60 4.51
N ALA A 227 -9.44 12.41 4.86
CA ALA A 227 -8.20 11.95 5.46
C ALA A 227 -8.41 11.25 6.82
N ALA A 228 -9.23 11.79 7.69
CA ALA A 228 -9.56 11.16 8.96
C ALA A 228 -10.30 9.83 8.76
N THR A 229 -11.28 9.82 7.85
CA THR A 229 -12.10 8.63 7.56
C THR A 229 -11.24 7.52 6.96
N SER A 230 -10.43 7.82 5.95
CA SER A 230 -9.54 6.86 5.29
C SER A 230 -8.50 6.29 6.27
N THR A 231 -7.92 7.14 7.13
CA THR A 231 -6.96 6.74 8.17
C THR A 231 -7.60 5.81 9.20
N VAL A 232 -8.76 6.16 9.74
CA VAL A 232 -9.47 5.33 10.73
C VAL A 232 -9.79 3.95 10.14
N ILE A 233 -10.30 3.91 8.92
CA ILE A 233 -10.63 2.65 8.24
C ILE A 233 -9.37 1.82 7.98
N ALA A 234 -8.25 2.44 7.56
CA ALA A 234 -6.98 1.75 7.39
C ALA A 234 -6.47 1.16 8.71
N ILE A 235 -6.51 1.91 9.81
CA ILE A 235 -6.11 1.45 11.14
C ILE A 235 -6.99 0.29 11.61
N LEU A 236 -8.31 0.38 11.44
CA LEU A 236 -9.23 -0.70 11.79
C LEU A 236 -8.96 -1.97 10.97
N SER A 237 -8.66 -1.83 9.68
CA SER A 237 -8.30 -2.95 8.82
C SER A 237 -6.98 -3.61 9.22
N ILE A 238 -5.99 -2.80 9.60
CA ILE A 238 -4.71 -3.28 10.14
C ILE A 238 -4.93 -3.98 11.48
N ALA A 239 -5.73 -3.40 12.37
CA ALA A 239 -6.05 -4.00 13.67
C ALA A 239 -6.75 -5.36 13.52
N LEU A 240 -7.68 -5.46 12.56
CA LEU A 240 -8.34 -6.72 12.22
C LEU A 240 -7.34 -7.75 11.69
N ALA A 241 -6.47 -7.37 10.76
CA ALA A 241 -5.41 -8.26 10.27
C ALA A 241 -4.45 -8.68 11.39
N THR A 242 -4.11 -7.77 12.29
CA THR A 242 -3.26 -8.04 13.46
C THR A 242 -3.91 -9.06 14.39
N TYR A 243 -5.20 -8.88 14.68
CA TYR A 243 -5.96 -9.78 15.54
C TYR A 243 -6.02 -11.21 14.97
N ILE A 244 -6.19 -11.34 13.66
CA ILE A 244 -6.34 -12.64 12.98
C ILE A 244 -4.99 -13.34 12.77
N TYR A 245 -3.92 -12.61 12.38
CA TYR A 245 -2.70 -13.21 11.79
C TYR A 245 -1.42 -13.03 12.61
N LYS A 246 -1.38 -12.16 13.63
CA LYS A 246 -0.15 -11.91 14.39
C LYS A 246 0.24 -13.05 15.35
N GLY A 247 -0.72 -13.83 15.80
CA GLY A 247 -0.52 -14.90 16.79
C GLY A 247 0.25 -16.10 16.25
N GLU A 248 0.93 -16.85 17.14
CA GLU A 248 1.55 -18.14 16.79
C GLU A 248 0.50 -19.19 16.41
N LYS A 249 -0.65 -19.17 17.08
CA LYS A 249 -1.84 -19.96 16.72
C LYS A 249 -2.83 -19.03 16.06
N GLN A 250 -3.26 -19.38 14.86
CA GLN A 250 -4.18 -18.57 14.06
C GLN A 250 -5.55 -19.26 13.92
N PRO A 251 -6.27 -19.53 15.05
CA PRO A 251 -7.47 -20.36 15.03
C PRO A 251 -8.60 -19.80 14.17
N ILE A 252 -8.64 -18.48 14.00
CA ILE A 252 -9.63 -17.80 13.15
C ILE A 252 -9.28 -18.01 11.67
N ALA A 253 -8.01 -17.85 11.30
CA ALA A 253 -7.55 -18.08 9.94
C ALA A 253 -7.72 -19.56 9.57
N ASP A 254 -7.33 -20.49 10.44
CA ASP A 254 -7.48 -21.93 10.23
C ASP A 254 -8.94 -22.33 10.05
N LYS A 255 -9.84 -21.77 10.86
CA LYS A 255 -11.29 -22.00 10.73
C LYS A 255 -11.84 -21.42 9.42
N MET A 256 -11.39 -20.25 8.99
CA MET A 256 -11.79 -19.66 7.70
C MET A 256 -11.34 -20.55 6.53
N TYR A 257 -10.10 -21.02 6.55
CA TYR A 257 -9.58 -21.92 5.51
C TYR A 257 -10.30 -23.26 5.48
N ALA A 258 -10.62 -23.83 6.63
CA ALA A 258 -11.41 -25.07 6.72
C ALA A 258 -12.84 -24.89 6.19
N THR A 259 -13.44 -23.71 6.40
CA THR A 259 -14.82 -23.42 5.96
C THR A 259 -14.89 -23.11 4.45
N PHE A 260 -13.85 -22.52 3.89
CA PHE A 260 -13.80 -22.10 2.49
C PHE A 260 -12.58 -22.67 1.74
N PRO A 261 -12.49 -24.00 1.55
CA PRO A 261 -11.30 -24.63 0.95
C PRO A 261 -11.04 -24.27 -0.52
N ARG A 262 -12.03 -23.67 -1.21
CA ARG A 262 -11.90 -23.21 -2.61
C ARG A 262 -11.31 -21.80 -2.75
N LEU A 263 -11.02 -21.11 -1.65
CA LEU A 263 -10.37 -19.80 -1.66
C LEU A 263 -8.83 -19.88 -1.56
N HIS A 264 -8.31 -21.10 -1.59
CA HIS A 264 -6.86 -21.42 -1.63
C HIS A 264 -6.37 -21.68 -3.04
#